data_4ee6ddb8b2ca3e32976df4b4ee5b6aa2
#
_entry.id   4ee6ddb8b2ca3e32976df4b4ee5b6aa2
#
_cell.length_a   1.000
_cell.length_b   1.000
_cell.length_c   1.000
_cell.angle_alpha   90.00
_cell.angle_beta   90.00
_cell.angle_gamma   90.00
#
_symmetry.space_group_name_H-M   'P 1'
#
loop_
_entity.id
_entity.type
_entity.pdbx_description
1 polymer ?
#
loop_
_entity_poly.entity_id
_entity_poly.type
_entity_poly.pdbx_seq_one_letter_code
_entity_poly.pdbx_strand_id
1 'polypeptide(L)'
;MLLIGELGAGKTVFAQGFASGLGYEGQVTSPTFVLVQQYEGRLTMFHSDMYRLGSLSEVADLGLVEIGVEGVLVIEWGDFARPVVGSDFLEVVIDLDGEGRRMLAFTPVGESWERRATLLAQAVGS
;
A
#
# COMPACT_ATOMS: atom_id res chain seq x y z
N MET A 1 -0.81 -0.23 4.73
CA MET A 1 0.43 -0.11 3.95
C MET A 1 0.32 1.09 3.03
N LEU A 2 1.27 2.00 3.12
CA LEU A 2 1.27 3.22 2.31
C LEU A 2 2.34 3.11 1.24
N LEU A 3 1.95 3.18 -0.04
CA LEU A 3 2.87 3.14 -1.17
C LEU A 3 3.17 4.56 -1.63
N ILE A 4 4.44 4.93 -1.63
CA ILE A 4 4.91 6.28 -1.95
C ILE A 4 5.93 6.17 -3.07
N GLY A 5 5.79 7.02 -4.07
CA GLY A 5 6.69 7.07 -5.21
C GLY A 5 6.11 7.93 -6.31
N GLU A 6 6.95 8.35 -7.23
CA GLU A 6 6.52 9.16 -8.37
C GLU A 6 5.68 8.34 -9.34
N LEU A 7 4.95 9.02 -10.20
CA LEU A 7 4.19 8.38 -11.28
C LEU A 7 5.14 7.53 -12.13
N GLY A 8 4.76 6.28 -12.36
CA GLY A 8 5.60 5.33 -13.09
C GLY A 8 6.65 4.62 -12.27
N ALA A 9 6.74 4.87 -10.95
CA ALA A 9 7.73 4.20 -10.10
C ALA A 9 7.44 2.71 -9.88
N GLY A 10 6.20 2.27 -10.10
CA GLY A 10 5.83 0.86 -9.98
C GLY A 10 4.91 0.55 -8.81
N LYS A 11 4.17 1.53 -8.30
CA LYS A 11 3.24 1.32 -7.18
C LYS A 11 2.15 0.29 -7.54
N THR A 12 1.58 0.38 -8.73
CA THR A 12 0.58 -0.59 -9.18
C THR A 12 1.18 -1.98 -9.35
N VAL A 13 2.40 -2.07 -9.86
CA VAL A 13 3.12 -3.36 -9.99
C VAL A 13 3.36 -3.98 -8.61
N PHE A 14 3.72 -3.17 -7.63
CA PHE A 14 3.86 -3.65 -6.26
C PHE A 14 2.53 -4.20 -5.73
N ALA A 15 1.43 -3.46 -5.94
CA ALA A 15 0.10 -3.91 -5.52
C ALA A 15 -0.30 -5.22 -6.22
N GLN A 16 0.03 -5.37 -7.49
CA GLN A 16 -0.21 -6.62 -8.24
C GLN A 16 0.53 -7.80 -7.61
N GLY A 17 1.82 -7.61 -7.30
CA GLY A 17 2.62 -8.64 -6.65
C GLY A 17 2.11 -8.99 -5.25
N PHE A 18 1.68 -7.99 -4.51
CA PHE A 18 1.12 -8.19 -3.18
C PHE A 18 -0.17 -9.01 -3.25
N ALA A 19 -1.08 -8.66 -4.14
CA ALA A 19 -2.33 -9.41 -4.34
C ALA A 19 -2.06 -10.85 -4.75
N SER A 20 -1.11 -11.06 -5.66
CA SER A 20 -0.69 -12.38 -6.09
C SER A 20 -0.16 -13.21 -4.91
N GLY A 21 0.63 -12.59 -4.03
CA GLY A 21 1.13 -13.24 -2.81
C GLY A 21 0.03 -13.63 -1.84
N LEU A 22 -1.12 -12.93 -1.86
CA LEU A 22 -2.29 -13.29 -1.08
C LEU A 22 -3.15 -14.37 -1.73
N GLY A 23 -2.80 -14.82 -2.94
CA GLY A 23 -3.54 -15.85 -3.65
C GLY A 23 -4.62 -15.32 -4.59
N TYR A 24 -4.68 -14.03 -4.84
CA TYR A 24 -5.59 -13.47 -5.83
C TYR A 24 -5.09 -13.82 -7.24
N GLU A 25 -5.95 -14.42 -8.06
CA GLU A 25 -5.60 -14.92 -9.39
C GLU A 25 -6.02 -14.00 -10.53
N GLY A 26 -6.69 -12.90 -10.23
CA GLY A 26 -7.14 -11.97 -11.22
C GLY A 26 -6.12 -10.87 -11.53
N GLN A 27 -6.57 -9.85 -12.23
CA GLN A 27 -5.76 -8.71 -12.61
C GLN A 27 -6.02 -7.54 -11.66
N VAL A 28 -4.94 -6.95 -11.16
CA VAL A 28 -5.00 -5.73 -10.33
C VAL A 28 -4.69 -4.54 -11.22
N THR A 29 -5.58 -3.55 -11.21
CA THR A 29 -5.41 -2.30 -11.94
C THR A 29 -5.44 -1.13 -10.97
N SER A 30 -4.91 0.03 -11.38
CA SER A 30 -5.05 1.24 -10.58
C SER A 30 -6.51 1.64 -10.48
N PRO A 31 -7.01 1.97 -9.27
CA PRO A 31 -8.38 2.48 -9.12
C PRO A 31 -8.49 3.86 -9.78
N THR A 32 -9.24 3.95 -10.87
CA THR A 32 -9.42 5.21 -11.60
C THR A 32 -10.77 5.85 -11.39
N PHE A 33 -11.82 5.04 -11.32
CA PHE A 33 -13.20 5.52 -11.14
C PHE A 33 -13.80 5.04 -9.83
N VAL A 34 -13.24 3.99 -9.24
CA VAL A 34 -13.65 3.46 -7.95
C VAL A 34 -12.55 3.83 -6.96
N LEU A 35 -12.91 4.49 -5.87
CA LEU A 35 -11.94 5.00 -4.89
C LEU A 35 -11.26 3.88 -4.09
N VAL A 36 -11.96 2.77 -3.90
CA VAL A 36 -11.42 1.58 -3.21
C VAL A 36 -11.80 0.35 -4.00
N GLN A 37 -10.84 -0.47 -4.37
CA GLN A 37 -11.07 -1.76 -5.02
C GLN A 37 -10.72 -2.88 -4.06
N GLN A 38 -11.46 -3.97 -4.15
CA GLN A 38 -11.38 -5.11 -3.25
C GLN A 38 -10.96 -6.35 -4.02
N TYR A 39 -9.92 -7.04 -3.54
CA TYR A 39 -9.39 -8.24 -4.17
C TYR A 39 -9.35 -9.37 -3.15
N GLU A 40 -10.02 -10.47 -3.45
CA GLU A 40 -10.16 -11.60 -2.52
C GLU A 40 -9.01 -12.60 -2.67
N GLY A 41 -8.29 -12.85 -1.59
CA GLY A 41 -7.26 -13.85 -1.46
C GLY A 41 -7.35 -14.52 -0.10
N ARG A 42 -6.24 -14.98 0.46
CA ARG A 42 -6.21 -15.49 1.84
C ARG A 42 -6.65 -14.43 2.84
N LEU A 43 -6.31 -13.19 2.53
CA LEU A 43 -6.87 -12.00 3.17
C LEU A 43 -7.39 -11.12 2.05
N THR A 44 -8.40 -10.32 2.34
CA THR A 44 -8.90 -9.34 1.38
C THR A 44 -7.92 -8.17 1.29
N MET A 45 -7.51 -7.80 0.09
CA MET A 45 -6.73 -6.59 -0.15
C MET A 45 -7.67 -5.47 -0.57
N PHE A 46 -7.64 -4.38 0.17
CA PHE A 46 -8.37 -3.15 -0.16
C PHE A 46 -7.35 -2.18 -0.77
N HIS A 47 -7.53 -1.84 -2.03
CA HIS A 47 -6.60 -1.01 -2.80
C HIS A 47 -7.23 0.34 -3.10
N SER A 48 -6.57 1.40 -2.69
CA SER A 48 -7.03 2.77 -2.91
C SER A 48 -5.91 3.62 -3.48
N ASP A 49 -6.28 4.62 -4.28
CA ASP A 49 -5.34 5.58 -4.87
C ASP A 49 -5.75 6.98 -4.43
N MET A 50 -4.87 7.67 -3.72
CA MET A 50 -5.13 9.01 -3.19
C MET A 50 -4.74 10.13 -4.14
N TYR A 51 -4.21 9.82 -5.31
CA TYR A 51 -3.70 10.82 -6.26
C TYR A 51 -4.77 11.86 -6.65
N ARG A 52 -6.02 11.44 -6.75
CA ARG A 52 -7.12 12.29 -7.22
C ARG A 52 -7.95 12.90 -6.10
N LEU A 53 -7.62 12.63 -4.85
CA LEU A 53 -8.34 13.21 -3.72
C LEU A 53 -7.74 14.56 -3.36
N GLY A 54 -8.59 15.56 -3.25
CA GLY A 54 -8.15 16.95 -3.06
C GLY A 54 -7.92 17.36 -1.63
N SER A 55 -8.34 16.57 -0.64
CA SER A 55 -8.25 16.98 0.77
C SER A 55 -8.24 15.81 1.73
N LEU A 56 -7.74 16.07 2.95
CA LEU A 56 -7.74 15.07 4.03
C LEU A 56 -9.14 14.67 4.46
N SER A 57 -10.10 15.59 4.39
CA SER A 57 -11.49 15.27 4.74
C SER A 57 -12.09 14.26 3.77
N GLU A 58 -11.77 14.34 2.48
CA GLU A 58 -12.20 13.34 1.50
C GLU A 58 -11.59 11.98 1.80
N VAL A 59 -10.31 11.94 2.18
CA VAL A 59 -9.63 10.69 2.57
C VAL A 59 -10.31 10.09 3.80
N ALA A 60 -10.60 10.90 4.81
CA ALA A 60 -11.26 10.45 6.03
C ALA A 60 -12.67 9.91 5.75
N ASP A 61 -13.40 10.55 4.83
CA ASP A 61 -14.77 10.17 4.48
C ASP A 61 -14.84 8.81 3.78
N LEU A 62 -13.75 8.31 3.22
CA LEU A 62 -13.72 6.97 2.63
C LEU A 62 -13.81 5.85 3.67
N GLY A 63 -13.54 6.13 4.94
CA GLY A 63 -13.56 5.12 5.99
C GLY A 63 -12.53 4.01 5.80
N LEU A 64 -11.37 4.33 5.24
CA LEU A 64 -10.35 3.34 4.88
C LEU A 64 -9.83 2.54 6.08
N VAL A 65 -9.68 3.18 7.23
CA VAL A 65 -9.16 2.51 8.42
C VAL A 65 -10.14 1.43 8.89
N GLU A 66 -11.43 1.75 8.89
CA GLU A 66 -12.49 0.81 9.26
C GLU A 66 -12.59 -0.34 8.26
N ILE A 67 -12.49 -0.04 6.97
CA ILE A 67 -12.50 -1.06 5.91
C ILE A 67 -11.29 -1.99 6.07
N GLY A 68 -10.12 -1.43 6.34
CA GLY A 68 -8.87 -2.19 6.42
C GLY A 68 -8.76 -3.13 7.62
N VAL A 69 -9.63 -3.01 8.63
CA VAL A 69 -9.59 -3.87 9.82
C VAL A 69 -9.77 -5.35 9.45
N GLU A 70 -10.54 -5.66 8.41
CA GLU A 70 -10.85 -7.04 8.02
C GLU A 70 -9.88 -7.63 7.00
N GLY A 71 -8.82 -6.90 6.65
CA GLY A 71 -7.88 -7.39 5.65
C GLY A 71 -6.60 -6.56 5.61
N VAL A 72 -6.11 -6.33 4.42
CA VAL A 72 -4.91 -5.52 4.20
C VAL A 72 -5.27 -4.29 3.38
N LEU A 73 -4.95 -3.13 3.88
CA LEU A 73 -5.19 -1.87 3.20
C LEU A 73 -3.90 -1.42 2.50
N VAL A 74 -3.98 -1.24 1.18
CA VAL A 74 -2.86 -0.79 0.34
C VAL A 74 -3.27 0.53 -0.31
N ILE A 75 -2.57 1.60 0.03
CA ILE A 75 -2.89 2.95 -0.44
C ILE A 75 -1.75 3.49 -1.30
N GLU A 76 -2.00 3.72 -2.59
CA GLU A 76 -1.07 4.44 -3.47
C GLU A 76 -1.17 5.94 -3.18
N TRP A 77 -0.04 6.65 -3.28
CA TRP A 77 0.10 8.05 -2.89
C TRP A 77 -0.22 8.23 -1.40
N GLY A 78 0.32 7.29 -0.60
CA GLY A 78 -0.06 7.14 0.80
C GLY A 78 0.38 8.29 1.72
N ASP A 79 1.28 9.18 1.27
CA ASP A 79 1.69 10.35 2.02
C ASP A 79 0.51 11.25 2.37
N PHE A 80 -0.51 11.33 1.51
CA PHE A 80 -1.74 12.04 1.83
C PHE A 80 -2.57 11.37 2.91
N ALA A 81 -2.39 10.08 3.11
CA ALA A 81 -3.20 9.31 4.05
C ALA A 81 -2.59 9.19 5.45
N ARG A 82 -1.33 9.58 5.65
CA ARG A 82 -0.65 9.44 6.94
C ARG A 82 -1.47 9.95 8.13
N PRO A 83 -2.06 11.15 8.07
CA PRO A 83 -2.81 11.64 9.23
C PRO A 83 -4.09 10.85 9.53
N VAL A 84 -4.57 10.04 8.58
CA VAL A 84 -5.84 9.32 8.68
C VAL A 84 -5.64 7.88 9.14
N VAL A 85 -4.53 7.23 8.74
CA VAL A 85 -4.30 5.81 9.05
C VAL A 85 -3.79 5.55 10.46
N GLY A 86 -3.49 6.61 11.21
CA GLY A 86 -3.07 6.47 12.61
C GLY A 86 -1.57 6.24 12.77
N SER A 87 -1.20 5.50 13.81
CA SER A 87 0.19 5.36 14.25
C SER A 87 0.80 3.98 13.98
N ASP A 88 0.13 3.13 13.23
CA ASP A 88 0.61 1.76 12.98
C ASP A 88 0.42 1.41 11.51
N PHE A 89 1.49 1.57 10.72
CA PHE A 89 1.47 1.28 9.29
C PHE A 89 2.86 0.95 8.77
N LEU A 90 2.92 0.36 7.59
CA LEU A 90 4.16 0.17 6.84
C LEU A 90 4.20 1.15 5.68
N GLU A 91 5.26 1.94 5.61
CA GLU A 91 5.50 2.84 4.49
C GLU A 91 6.46 2.16 3.51
N VAL A 92 6.09 2.10 2.24
CA VAL A 92 6.93 1.53 1.19
C VAL A 92 7.22 2.63 0.17
N VAL A 93 8.45 3.09 0.13
CA VAL A 93 8.89 4.09 -0.84
C VAL A 93 9.51 3.37 -2.03
N ILE A 94 9.02 3.66 -3.21
CA ILE A 94 9.46 3.03 -4.46
C ILE A 94 10.11 4.11 -5.33
N ASP A 95 11.40 3.96 -5.58
CA ASP A 95 12.18 4.89 -6.39
C ASP A 95 12.89 4.17 -7.53
N LEU A 96 13.26 4.92 -8.56
CA LEU A 96 14.14 4.45 -9.61
C LEU A 96 15.55 4.98 -9.32
N ASP A 97 16.56 4.10 -9.40
CA ASP A 97 17.94 4.56 -9.31
C ASP A 97 18.39 5.15 -10.66
N GLY A 98 19.63 5.68 -10.73
CA GLY A 98 20.18 6.28 -11.94
C GLY A 98 20.38 5.30 -13.09
N GLU A 99 20.21 4.00 -12.86
CA GLU A 99 20.38 2.95 -13.88
C GLU A 99 19.03 2.31 -14.25
N GLY A 100 17.91 2.88 -13.81
CA GLY A 100 16.57 2.39 -14.12
C GLY A 100 16.09 1.24 -13.26
N ARG A 101 16.83 0.86 -12.23
CA ARG A 101 16.40 -0.18 -11.29
C ARG A 101 15.46 0.40 -10.24
N ARG A 102 14.49 -0.38 -9.82
CA ARG A 102 13.59 0.03 -8.73
C ARG A 102 14.21 -0.28 -7.38
N MET A 103 14.13 0.68 -6.48
CA MET A 103 14.58 0.54 -5.10
C MET A 103 13.37 0.66 -4.19
N LEU A 104 13.23 -0.29 -3.26
CA LEU A 104 12.14 -0.32 -2.30
C LEU A 104 12.70 -0.08 -0.91
N ALA A 105 12.17 0.93 -0.22
CA ALA A 105 12.52 1.20 1.16
C ALA A 105 11.30 0.97 2.04
N PHE A 106 11.41 0.05 2.99
CA PHE A 106 10.34 -0.33 3.91
C PHE A 106 10.58 0.32 5.27
N THR A 107 9.68 1.20 5.68
CA THR A 107 9.78 1.89 6.96
C THR A 107 8.56 1.53 7.81
N PRO A 108 8.74 0.70 8.84
CA PRO A 108 7.66 0.38 9.76
C PRO A 108 7.41 1.55 10.71
N VAL A 109 6.15 1.83 10.99
CA VAL A 109 5.72 2.79 12.00
C VAL A 109 4.78 2.04 12.95
N GLY A 110 5.13 2.03 14.24
CA GLY A 110 4.40 1.30 15.26
C GLY A 110 4.97 -0.10 15.52
N GLU A 111 4.78 -0.59 16.74
CA GLU A 111 5.38 -1.86 17.21
C GLU A 111 4.97 -3.07 16.38
N SER A 112 3.71 -3.13 15.99
CA SER A 112 3.17 -4.24 15.20
C SER A 112 3.91 -4.37 13.87
N TRP A 113 4.13 -3.25 13.18
CA TRP A 113 4.84 -3.26 11.91
C TRP A 113 6.33 -3.44 12.07
N GLU A 114 6.92 -2.96 13.17
CA GLU A 114 8.33 -3.20 13.45
C GLU A 114 8.63 -4.69 13.56
N ARG A 115 7.77 -5.46 14.23
CA ARG A 115 7.91 -6.91 14.33
C ARG A 115 7.75 -7.59 12.96
N ARG A 116 6.75 -7.18 12.18
CA ARG A 116 6.49 -7.72 10.84
C ARG A 116 7.62 -7.39 9.89
N ALA A 117 8.20 -6.20 9.99
CA ALA A 117 9.32 -5.79 9.14
C ALA A 117 10.56 -6.63 9.41
N THR A 118 10.82 -7.01 10.65
CA THR A 118 11.91 -7.92 11.00
C THR A 118 11.72 -9.28 10.34
N LEU A 119 10.49 -9.82 10.39
CA LEU A 119 10.17 -11.09 9.73
C LEU A 119 10.31 -10.99 8.21
N LEU A 120 9.90 -9.86 7.63
CA LEU A 120 10.05 -9.62 6.20
C LEU A 120 11.52 -9.59 5.78
N ALA A 121 12.36 -8.91 6.54
CA ALA A 121 13.79 -8.84 6.26
C ALA A 121 14.43 -10.24 6.26
N GLN A 122 14.04 -11.08 7.21
CA GLN A 122 14.50 -12.46 7.28
C GLN A 122 14.02 -13.27 6.06
N ALA A 123 12.76 -13.07 5.66
CA ALA A 123 12.17 -13.81 4.54
C ALA A 123 12.83 -13.47 3.20
N VAL A 124 13.27 -12.22 3.00
CA VAL A 124 13.94 -11.81 1.76
C VAL A 124 15.46 -11.94 1.82
N GLY A 125 16.01 -12.41 2.92
CA GLY A 125 17.43 -12.71 3.04
C GLY A 125 18.33 -11.50 3.24
N SER A 126 17.80 -10.42 3.75
CA SER A 126 18.59 -9.20 3.99
C SER A 126 18.89 -8.98 5.47
#